data_2eafd8cd327b9f08c4df74249b2bf7be
#
_entry.id   2eafd8cd327b9f08c4df74249b2bf7be
#
_cell.length_a   1.000
_cell.length_b   1.000
_cell.length_c   1.000
_cell.angle_alpha   90.00
_cell.angle_beta   90.00
_cell.angle_gamma   90.00
#
_symmetry.space_group_name_H-M   'P 1'
#
loop_
_entity.id
_entity.type
_entity.pdbx_description
1 polymer ?
#
loop_
_entity_poly.entity_id
_entity_poly.type
_entity_poly.pdbx_seq_one_letter_code
_entity_poly.pdbx_strand_id
1 'polypeptide(L)'
;KIQELVEKDGIKLEFTEFTDYSQPNKATADGEVDLNAFQHYNFLNNWNKENGKDLVAIADTYISPIRLYSGKNGEENKYTKVEEIPDNGEIAVPNDATNESRALYLLQSAGLIKLDVSGTALATVANIKENPKNLKITELDASQTASSLSSVDAAVVNNTFVTEAKLDYKKALFKEQADENSKQWYNIIVAKKDWESSP
;
A
#
# COMPACT_ATOMS: atom_id res chain seq x y z
N LYS A 1 -11.14 7.07 20.26
CA LYS A 1 -11.05 8.54 20.01
C LYS A 1 -12.08 9.05 19.01
N ILE A 2 -12.18 8.46 17.78
CA ILE A 2 -13.19 8.90 16.79
C ILE A 2 -14.60 8.68 17.34
N GLN A 3 -14.91 7.51 17.89
CA GLN A 3 -16.18 7.20 18.53
C GLN A 3 -16.59 8.26 19.56
N GLU A 4 -15.68 8.64 20.48
CA GLU A 4 -15.92 9.65 21.52
C GLU A 4 -16.22 11.06 20.97
N LEU A 5 -15.74 11.34 19.76
CA LEU A 5 -16.00 12.63 19.09
C LEU A 5 -17.39 12.66 18.48
N VAL A 6 -17.79 11.61 17.76
CA VAL A 6 -19.06 11.56 17.03
C VAL A 6 -20.25 11.19 17.93
N GLU A 7 -20.02 10.55 19.08
CA GLU A 7 -21.08 10.28 20.08
C GLU A 7 -21.75 11.56 20.58
N LYS A 8 -21.03 12.67 20.62
CA LYS A 8 -21.59 13.97 21.00
C LYS A 8 -22.66 14.45 20.03
N ASP A 9 -22.58 14.00 18.79
CA ASP A 9 -23.53 14.30 17.71
C ASP A 9 -24.59 13.18 17.56
N GLY A 10 -24.65 12.25 18.52
CA GLY A 10 -25.60 11.14 18.54
C GLY A 10 -25.27 10.00 17.60
N ILE A 11 -24.03 9.97 17.04
CA ILE A 11 -23.61 8.95 16.09
C ILE A 11 -22.90 7.80 16.84
N LYS A 12 -23.39 6.58 16.63
CA LYS A 12 -22.73 5.35 17.10
C LYS A 12 -21.98 4.71 15.92
N LEU A 13 -20.66 4.54 16.05
CA LEU A 13 -19.85 3.81 15.09
C LEU A 13 -19.75 2.34 15.48
N GLU A 14 -19.93 1.47 14.50
CA GLU A 14 -19.60 0.05 14.59
C GLU A 14 -18.44 -0.22 13.63
N PHE A 15 -17.38 -0.87 14.15
CA PHE A 15 -16.17 -1.11 13.37
C PHE A 15 -16.11 -2.57 12.91
N THR A 16 -15.89 -2.75 11.61
CA THR A 16 -15.57 -4.04 11.00
C THR A 16 -14.13 -4.01 10.53
N GLU A 17 -13.32 -4.95 11.02
CA GLU A 17 -11.91 -5.09 10.63
C GLU A 17 -11.78 -6.12 9.50
N PHE A 18 -10.95 -5.80 8.51
CA PHE A 18 -10.59 -6.68 7.40
C PHE A 18 -9.09 -6.94 7.42
N THR A 19 -8.68 -8.14 7.02
CA THR A 19 -7.28 -8.59 7.07
C THR A 19 -6.51 -8.36 5.77
N ASP A 20 -7.21 -7.94 4.71
CA ASP A 20 -6.65 -7.67 3.38
C ASP A 20 -7.31 -6.46 2.72
N TYR A 21 -6.82 -6.08 1.54
CA TYR A 21 -7.35 -4.94 0.77
C TYR A 21 -8.44 -5.31 -0.25
N SER A 22 -8.78 -6.59 -0.42
CA SER A 22 -9.74 -7.03 -1.43
C SER A 22 -11.20 -6.88 -1.00
N GLN A 23 -11.48 -6.95 0.28
CA GLN A 23 -12.85 -7.03 0.82
C GLN A 23 -13.53 -5.68 1.12
N PRO A 24 -12.85 -4.63 1.65
CA PRO A 24 -13.56 -3.45 2.16
C PRO A 24 -14.40 -2.71 1.12
N ASN A 25 -13.90 -2.53 -0.11
CA ASN A 25 -14.65 -1.88 -1.17
C ASN A 25 -15.88 -2.69 -1.61
N LYS A 26 -15.75 -4.02 -1.63
CA LYS A 26 -16.87 -4.91 -1.92
C LYS A 26 -17.95 -4.78 -0.85
N ALA A 27 -17.58 -4.86 0.42
CA ALA A 27 -18.49 -4.70 1.55
C ALA A 27 -19.22 -3.34 1.51
N THR A 28 -18.51 -2.26 1.15
CA THR A 28 -19.12 -0.93 0.98
C THR A 28 -20.09 -0.91 -0.20
N ALA A 29 -19.70 -1.46 -1.35
CA ALA A 29 -20.56 -1.48 -2.55
C ALA A 29 -21.81 -2.32 -2.35
N ASP A 30 -21.71 -3.43 -1.59
CA ASP A 30 -22.82 -4.33 -1.27
C ASP A 30 -23.70 -3.80 -0.12
N GLY A 31 -23.24 -2.76 0.61
CA GLY A 31 -23.96 -2.12 1.73
C GLY A 31 -23.86 -2.89 3.04
N GLU A 32 -22.85 -3.73 3.19
CA GLU A 32 -22.51 -4.40 4.45
C GLU A 32 -21.87 -3.44 5.46
N VAL A 33 -21.17 -2.43 4.95
CA VAL A 33 -20.65 -1.29 5.71
C VAL A 33 -20.97 0.01 4.99
N ASP A 34 -21.21 1.08 5.73
CA ASP A 34 -21.56 2.40 5.16
C ASP A 34 -20.34 3.13 4.59
N LEU A 35 -19.21 3.02 5.26
CA LEU A 35 -17.96 3.69 4.95
C LEU A 35 -16.80 2.72 5.03
N ASN A 36 -15.71 3.00 4.28
CA ASN A 36 -14.43 2.39 4.55
C ASN A 36 -13.30 3.44 4.60
N ALA A 37 -12.21 3.11 5.29
CA ALA A 37 -11.06 3.98 5.48
C ALA A 37 -9.78 3.12 5.52
N PHE A 38 -9.32 2.63 4.35
CA PHE A 38 -8.14 1.76 4.24
C PHE A 38 -7.27 2.06 3.03
N GLN A 39 -7.78 2.82 2.05
CA GLN A 39 -7.26 2.96 0.70
C GLN A 39 -6.87 4.38 0.34
N HIS A 40 -6.09 4.52 -0.72
CA HIS A 40 -5.76 5.78 -1.37
C HIS A 40 -6.54 5.97 -2.68
N TYR A 41 -6.52 7.19 -3.24
CA TYR A 41 -7.24 7.53 -4.47
C TYR A 41 -6.94 6.61 -5.64
N ASN A 42 -5.68 6.26 -5.86
CA ASN A 42 -5.30 5.41 -6.99
C ASN A 42 -5.92 4.02 -6.88
N PHE A 43 -5.94 3.44 -5.67
CA PHE A 43 -6.59 2.16 -5.40
C PHE A 43 -8.09 2.22 -5.67
N LEU A 44 -8.78 3.23 -5.13
CA LEU A 44 -10.23 3.42 -5.36
C LEU A 44 -10.56 3.53 -6.85
N ASN A 45 -9.82 4.38 -7.57
CA ASN A 45 -10.07 4.62 -8.99
C ASN A 45 -9.88 3.33 -9.82
N ASN A 46 -8.81 2.58 -9.54
CA ASN A 46 -8.56 1.31 -10.21
C ASN A 46 -9.62 0.27 -9.87
N TRP A 47 -9.97 0.14 -8.58
CA TRP A 47 -11.01 -0.80 -8.13
C TRP A 47 -12.37 -0.52 -8.78
N ASN A 48 -12.80 0.75 -8.82
CA ASN A 48 -14.04 1.16 -9.47
C ASN A 48 -14.05 0.78 -10.95
N LYS A 49 -12.94 1.07 -11.65
CA LYS A 49 -12.78 0.74 -13.07
C LYS A 49 -12.88 -0.76 -13.33
N GLU A 50 -12.18 -1.57 -12.55
CA GLU A 50 -12.15 -3.03 -12.73
C GLU A 50 -13.47 -3.71 -12.38
N ASN A 51 -14.20 -3.18 -11.40
CA ASN A 51 -15.44 -3.77 -10.90
C ASN A 51 -16.72 -3.11 -11.48
N GLY A 52 -16.58 -2.09 -12.34
CA GLY A 52 -17.73 -1.35 -12.88
C GLY A 52 -18.58 -0.69 -11.78
N LYS A 53 -17.90 -0.15 -10.75
CA LYS A 53 -18.51 0.52 -9.59
C LYS A 53 -18.16 2.00 -9.58
N ASP A 54 -18.82 2.76 -8.71
CA ASP A 54 -18.70 4.20 -8.60
C ASP A 54 -18.67 4.69 -7.15
N LEU A 55 -17.98 3.97 -6.29
CA LEU A 55 -17.71 4.42 -4.92
C LEU A 55 -16.99 5.77 -4.96
N VAL A 56 -17.25 6.64 -3.99
CA VAL A 56 -16.71 8.00 -3.95
C VAL A 56 -15.90 8.27 -2.70
N ALA A 57 -14.82 9.03 -2.86
CA ALA A 57 -14.08 9.59 -1.74
C ALA A 57 -14.88 10.77 -1.16
N ILE A 58 -15.17 10.74 0.12
CA ILE A 58 -15.93 11.77 0.83
C ILE A 58 -15.05 12.65 1.72
N ALA A 59 -13.86 12.18 2.08
CA ALA A 59 -12.89 12.97 2.83
C ALA A 59 -11.45 12.47 2.58
N ASP A 60 -10.50 13.42 2.58
CA ASP A 60 -9.08 13.13 2.68
C ASP A 60 -8.70 12.90 4.15
N THR A 61 -7.74 12.00 4.38
CA THR A 61 -7.20 11.74 5.72
C THR A 61 -5.71 12.10 5.79
N TYR A 62 -4.83 11.19 5.44
CA TYR A 62 -3.39 11.39 5.51
C TYR A 62 -2.65 10.60 4.42
N ILE A 63 -1.40 10.95 4.17
CA ILE A 63 -0.51 10.14 3.37
C ILE A 63 0.36 9.26 4.27
N SER A 64 0.45 7.99 3.93
CA SER A 64 1.29 7.01 4.62
C SER A 64 2.38 6.53 3.66
N PRO A 65 3.64 6.97 3.82
CA PRO A 65 4.71 6.57 2.92
C PRO A 65 4.92 5.05 2.94
N ILE A 66 5.02 4.43 1.75
CA ILE A 66 5.42 3.04 1.62
C ILE A 66 6.94 2.92 1.87
N ARG A 67 7.41 1.77 2.33
CA ARG A 67 8.81 1.57 2.72
C ARG A 67 9.37 0.23 2.27
N LEU A 68 10.66 0.23 1.95
CA LEU A 68 11.45 -0.97 1.72
C LEU A 68 12.11 -1.38 3.04
N TYR A 69 11.86 -2.60 3.48
CA TYR A 69 12.48 -3.21 4.66
C TYR A 69 13.46 -4.31 4.28
N SER A 70 14.51 -4.46 5.10
CA SER A 70 15.45 -5.57 5.00
C SER A 70 14.78 -6.89 5.33
N GLY A 71 15.15 -7.94 4.62
CA GLY A 71 14.93 -9.31 5.08
C GLY A 71 15.57 -9.54 6.44
N LYS A 72 15.18 -10.62 7.12
CA LYS A 72 15.57 -10.92 8.49
C LYS A 72 16.29 -12.26 8.62
N ASN A 73 17.25 -12.29 9.55
CA ASN A 73 17.82 -13.50 10.13
C ASN A 73 17.36 -13.57 11.60
N GLY A 74 16.29 -14.33 11.86
CA GLY A 74 15.61 -14.27 13.15
C GLY A 74 14.99 -12.88 13.37
N GLU A 75 15.41 -12.17 14.43
CA GLU A 75 14.91 -10.82 14.73
C GLU A 75 15.77 -9.70 14.11
N GLU A 76 16.96 -10.03 13.63
CA GLU A 76 17.90 -9.05 13.09
C GLU A 76 17.69 -8.81 11.58
N ASN A 77 17.88 -7.56 11.16
CA ASN A 77 17.91 -7.22 9.74
C ASN A 77 19.15 -7.81 9.08
N LYS A 78 19.01 -8.37 7.87
CA LYS A 78 20.14 -8.81 7.03
C LYS A 78 20.99 -7.63 6.58
N TYR A 79 20.35 -6.50 6.30
CA TYR A 79 20.96 -5.30 5.70
C TYR A 79 20.58 -4.05 6.45
N THR A 80 21.43 -3.02 6.39
CA THR A 80 21.23 -1.70 6.96
C THR A 80 21.10 -0.61 5.90
N LYS A 81 21.48 -0.91 4.66
CA LYS A 81 21.46 0.00 3.51
C LYS A 81 20.98 -0.74 2.26
N VAL A 82 20.44 0.01 1.32
CA VAL A 82 19.92 -0.50 0.03
C VAL A 82 21.03 -1.17 -0.79
N GLU A 83 22.24 -0.62 -0.76
CA GLU A 83 23.40 -1.09 -1.52
C GLU A 83 23.87 -2.49 -1.11
N GLU A 84 23.57 -2.89 0.14
CA GLU A 84 23.93 -4.19 0.71
C GLU A 84 23.05 -5.35 0.21
N ILE A 85 21.92 -5.06 -0.43
CA ILE A 85 21.08 -6.09 -1.07
C ILE A 85 21.93 -6.77 -2.16
N PRO A 86 22.09 -8.10 -2.11
CA PRO A 86 23.01 -8.80 -3.00
C PRO A 86 22.53 -8.86 -4.46
N ASP A 87 23.46 -9.16 -5.36
CA ASP A 87 23.10 -9.55 -6.72
C ASP A 87 22.26 -10.83 -6.68
N ASN A 88 21.27 -10.91 -7.55
CA ASN A 88 20.22 -11.94 -7.59
C ASN A 88 19.36 -12.00 -6.32
N GLY A 89 19.39 -10.97 -5.46
CA GLY A 89 18.54 -10.87 -4.29
C GLY A 89 17.05 -10.87 -4.63
N GLU A 90 16.22 -11.38 -3.73
CA GLU A 90 14.78 -11.45 -3.89
C GLU A 90 14.10 -10.32 -3.11
N ILE A 91 13.24 -9.56 -3.81
CA ILE A 91 12.45 -8.47 -3.21
C ILE A 91 10.96 -8.76 -3.40
N ALA A 92 10.22 -8.85 -2.29
CA ALA A 92 8.77 -8.97 -2.32
C ALA A 92 8.10 -7.60 -2.47
N VAL A 93 7.05 -7.54 -3.30
CA VAL A 93 6.21 -6.35 -3.52
C VAL A 93 4.74 -6.73 -3.45
N PRO A 94 3.83 -5.79 -3.13
CA PRO A 94 2.38 -6.03 -3.24
C PRO A 94 1.99 -6.41 -4.67
N ASN A 95 0.98 -7.27 -4.83
CA ASN A 95 0.51 -7.76 -6.13
C ASN A 95 -0.74 -7.05 -6.67
N ASP A 96 -1.37 -6.15 -5.90
CA ASP A 96 -2.43 -5.32 -6.46
C ASP A 96 -1.84 -4.24 -7.36
N ALA A 97 -2.49 -3.98 -8.50
CA ALA A 97 -1.94 -3.15 -9.58
C ALA A 97 -1.42 -1.79 -9.12
N THR A 98 -2.05 -1.15 -8.14
CA THR A 98 -1.67 0.19 -7.71
C THR A 98 -0.54 0.20 -6.70
N ASN A 99 -0.51 -0.75 -5.74
CA ASN A 99 0.58 -0.86 -4.78
C ASN A 99 1.80 -1.56 -5.37
N GLU A 100 1.65 -2.51 -6.32
CA GLU A 100 2.77 -3.02 -7.13
C GLU A 100 3.47 -1.86 -7.85
N SER A 101 2.70 -1.07 -8.60
CA SER A 101 3.22 0.11 -9.29
C SER A 101 3.96 1.06 -8.34
N ARG A 102 3.35 1.39 -7.19
CA ARG A 102 3.95 2.25 -6.17
C ARG A 102 5.26 1.67 -5.62
N ALA A 103 5.29 0.35 -5.39
CA ALA A 103 6.48 -0.35 -4.94
C ALA A 103 7.61 -0.31 -5.97
N LEU A 104 7.29 -0.50 -7.25
CA LEU A 104 8.29 -0.43 -8.34
C LEU A 104 8.87 0.98 -8.48
N TYR A 105 8.06 2.04 -8.38
CA TYR A 105 8.56 3.41 -8.32
C TYR A 105 9.45 3.67 -7.09
N LEU A 106 9.12 3.07 -5.94
CA LEU A 106 9.98 3.13 -4.76
C LEU A 106 11.33 2.47 -5.02
N LEU A 107 11.36 1.28 -5.62
CA LEU A 107 12.60 0.57 -5.98
C LEU A 107 13.43 1.36 -6.99
N GLN A 108 12.79 2.01 -7.95
CA GLN A 108 13.46 2.93 -8.88
C GLN A 108 14.08 4.12 -8.14
N SER A 109 13.32 4.75 -7.23
CA SER A 109 13.81 5.89 -6.43
C SER A 109 14.96 5.49 -5.50
N ALA A 110 14.99 4.23 -5.05
CA ALA A 110 16.08 3.63 -4.29
C ALA A 110 17.31 3.27 -5.16
N GLY A 111 17.23 3.43 -6.49
CA GLY A 111 18.32 3.13 -7.42
C GLY A 111 18.52 1.65 -7.71
N LEU A 112 17.56 0.80 -7.37
CA LEU A 112 17.65 -0.65 -7.55
C LEU A 112 17.26 -1.12 -8.95
N ILE A 113 16.30 -0.44 -9.57
CA ILE A 113 15.77 -0.74 -10.91
C ILE A 113 15.53 0.56 -11.68
N LYS A 114 15.25 0.43 -12.98
CA LYS A 114 14.76 1.55 -13.79
C LYS A 114 13.57 1.07 -14.62
N LEU A 115 12.51 1.87 -14.61
CA LEU A 115 11.28 1.60 -15.35
C LEU A 115 11.29 2.32 -16.70
N ASP A 116 10.54 1.79 -17.69
CA ASP A 116 10.29 2.43 -18.98
C ASP A 116 9.02 3.28 -19.01
N VAL A 117 8.35 3.42 -17.84
CA VAL A 117 7.18 4.28 -17.62
C VAL A 117 7.48 5.30 -16.53
N SER A 118 6.69 6.38 -16.45
CA SER A 118 6.91 7.48 -15.50
C SER A 118 5.62 8.19 -15.10
N GLY A 119 5.71 9.09 -14.15
CA GLY A 119 4.61 9.91 -13.67
C GLY A 119 3.57 9.10 -12.90
N THR A 120 2.32 9.11 -13.37
CA THR A 120 1.18 8.40 -12.76
C THR A 120 0.81 7.11 -13.52
N ALA A 121 1.60 6.70 -14.50
CA ALA A 121 1.37 5.45 -15.22
C ALA A 121 1.54 4.26 -14.27
N LEU A 122 0.63 3.28 -14.35
CA LEU A 122 0.77 2.05 -13.58
C LEU A 122 1.93 1.23 -14.16
N ALA A 123 2.93 0.97 -13.33
CA ALA A 123 4.06 0.11 -13.65
C ALA A 123 3.77 -1.33 -13.21
N THR A 124 4.24 -2.28 -13.99
CA THR A 124 4.29 -3.72 -13.65
C THR A 124 5.74 -4.20 -13.72
N VAL A 125 6.01 -5.40 -13.25
CA VAL A 125 7.34 -6.02 -13.36
C VAL A 125 7.84 -6.03 -14.81
N ALA A 126 6.95 -6.14 -15.81
CA ALA A 126 7.30 -6.09 -17.23
C ALA A 126 7.87 -4.73 -17.69
N ASN A 127 7.63 -3.66 -16.92
CA ASN A 127 8.17 -2.33 -17.21
C ASN A 127 9.60 -2.10 -16.67
N ILE A 128 10.22 -3.09 -16.05
CA ILE A 128 11.61 -3.00 -15.59
C ILE A 128 12.54 -3.02 -16.80
N LYS A 129 13.12 -1.86 -17.12
CA LYS A 129 14.06 -1.67 -18.24
C LYS A 129 15.51 -1.99 -17.84
N GLU A 130 15.90 -1.62 -16.64
CA GLU A 130 17.24 -1.89 -16.11
C GLU A 130 17.12 -2.52 -14.72
N ASN A 131 17.89 -3.58 -14.49
CA ASN A 131 17.96 -4.31 -13.23
C ASN A 131 19.42 -4.76 -13.03
N PRO A 132 20.30 -3.83 -12.63
CA PRO A 132 21.75 -4.07 -12.63
C PRO A 132 22.20 -5.17 -11.66
N LYS A 133 21.43 -5.41 -10.59
CA LYS A 133 21.69 -6.49 -9.63
C LYS A 133 20.96 -7.79 -9.97
N ASN A 134 20.25 -7.85 -11.11
CA ASN A 134 19.43 -9.00 -11.48
C ASN A 134 18.48 -9.44 -10.37
N LEU A 135 17.84 -8.48 -9.69
CA LEU A 135 16.93 -8.72 -8.57
C LEU A 135 15.70 -9.52 -9.05
N LYS A 136 15.31 -10.50 -8.26
CA LYS A 136 14.05 -11.20 -8.45
C LYS A 136 12.94 -10.44 -7.73
N ILE A 137 11.94 -9.97 -8.48
CA ILE A 137 10.76 -9.32 -7.90
C ILE A 137 9.66 -10.37 -7.76
N THR A 138 9.21 -10.55 -6.51
CA THR A 138 8.17 -11.53 -6.17
C THR A 138 6.92 -10.78 -5.71
N GLU A 139 5.84 -10.96 -6.46
CA GLU A 139 4.56 -10.33 -6.19
C GLU A 139 3.77 -11.17 -5.18
N LEU A 140 3.37 -10.55 -4.06
CA LEU A 140 2.62 -11.19 -2.97
C LEU A 140 1.40 -10.32 -2.61
N ASP A 141 0.38 -10.94 -2.03
CA ASP A 141 -0.66 -10.15 -1.36
C ASP A 141 -0.01 -9.17 -0.38
N ALA A 142 -0.51 -7.93 -0.33
CA ALA A 142 0.09 -6.88 0.51
C ALA A 142 0.19 -7.30 1.98
N SER A 143 -0.77 -8.09 2.49
CA SER A 143 -0.78 -8.65 3.85
C SER A 143 0.36 -9.63 4.11
N GLN A 144 0.92 -10.24 3.07
CA GLN A 144 2.00 -11.23 3.18
C GLN A 144 3.40 -10.60 3.09
N THR A 145 3.53 -9.35 2.65
CA THR A 145 4.83 -8.72 2.42
C THR A 145 5.67 -8.60 3.70
N ALA A 146 5.06 -8.27 4.83
CA ALA A 146 5.77 -8.17 6.11
C ALA A 146 6.26 -9.53 6.61
N SER A 147 5.45 -10.59 6.50
CA SER A 147 5.82 -11.95 6.93
C SER A 147 6.90 -12.56 6.02
N SER A 148 6.94 -12.19 4.74
CA SER A 148 7.94 -12.67 3.78
C SER A 148 9.37 -12.25 4.12
N LEU A 149 9.58 -11.24 4.99
CA LEU A 149 10.91 -10.76 5.39
C LEU A 149 11.80 -11.85 6.02
N SER A 150 11.22 -12.93 6.52
CA SER A 150 11.99 -14.09 7.01
C SER A 150 12.59 -14.95 5.90
N SER A 151 12.14 -14.81 4.66
CA SER A 151 12.53 -15.67 3.52
C SER A 151 13.14 -14.92 2.34
N VAL A 152 12.84 -13.64 2.16
CA VAL A 152 13.38 -12.80 1.08
C VAL A 152 14.53 -11.90 1.56
N ASP A 153 15.18 -11.20 0.64
CA ASP A 153 16.24 -10.25 0.95
C ASP A 153 15.71 -8.87 1.35
N ALA A 154 14.59 -8.47 0.78
CA ALA A 154 13.88 -7.26 1.18
C ALA A 154 12.40 -7.36 0.80
N ALA A 155 11.56 -6.49 1.37
CA ALA A 155 10.17 -6.36 0.95
C ALA A 155 9.70 -4.90 1.02
N VAL A 156 8.88 -4.52 0.05
CA VAL A 156 8.12 -3.26 0.12
C VAL A 156 6.82 -3.53 0.88
N VAL A 157 6.62 -2.80 1.98
CA VAL A 157 5.52 -3.05 2.90
C VAL A 157 4.65 -1.80 3.06
N ASN A 158 3.34 -1.96 2.87
CA ASN A 158 2.36 -0.92 3.14
C ASN A 158 2.25 -0.65 4.65
N ASN A 159 1.98 0.61 5.00
CA ASN A 159 2.02 1.06 6.40
C ASN A 159 1.06 0.31 7.33
N THR A 160 -0.10 -0.15 6.84
CA THR A 160 -1.02 -1.02 7.59
C THR A 160 -0.28 -2.22 8.15
N PHE A 161 0.38 -2.97 7.27
CA PHE A 161 1.10 -4.20 7.63
C PHE A 161 2.42 -3.95 8.36
N VAL A 162 3.04 -2.77 8.17
CA VAL A 162 4.16 -2.31 9.04
C VAL A 162 3.70 -2.20 10.49
N THR A 163 2.52 -1.61 10.72
CA THR A 163 1.96 -1.42 12.06
C THR A 163 1.56 -2.76 12.69
N GLU A 164 0.87 -3.61 11.95
CA GLU A 164 0.44 -4.94 12.40
C GLU A 164 1.63 -5.83 12.77
N ALA A 165 2.65 -5.86 11.91
CA ALA A 165 3.88 -6.62 12.13
C ALA A 165 4.84 -5.95 13.12
N LYS A 166 4.50 -4.77 13.67
CA LYS A 166 5.32 -3.98 14.60
C LYS A 166 6.73 -3.70 14.08
N LEU A 167 6.87 -3.47 12.77
CA LEU A 167 8.14 -3.10 12.17
C LEU A 167 8.53 -1.68 12.59
N ASP A 168 9.81 -1.48 12.90
CA ASP A 168 10.32 -0.14 13.24
C ASP A 168 10.49 0.71 11.99
N TYR A 169 9.77 1.84 11.91
CA TYR A 169 9.87 2.80 10.80
C TYR A 169 11.28 3.34 10.56
N LYS A 170 12.11 3.39 11.60
CA LYS A 170 13.49 3.90 11.53
C LYS A 170 14.46 2.89 10.92
N LYS A 171 14.06 1.61 10.89
CA LYS A 171 14.87 0.50 10.35
C LYS A 171 14.54 0.18 8.89
N ALA A 172 13.70 0.98 8.22
CA ALA A 172 13.48 0.85 6.80
C ALA A 172 14.75 1.22 6.03
N LEU A 173 15.10 0.41 5.01
CA LEU A 173 16.22 0.68 4.10
C LEU A 173 15.97 1.92 3.24
N PHE A 174 14.72 2.10 2.81
CA PHE A 174 14.31 3.24 2.01
C PHE A 174 12.85 3.61 2.29
N LYS A 175 12.54 4.90 2.22
CA LYS A 175 11.20 5.44 2.43
C LYS A 175 10.79 6.28 1.23
N GLU A 176 9.57 6.11 0.77
CA GLU A 176 8.94 6.94 -0.24
C GLU A 176 9.08 8.43 0.13
N GLN A 177 9.50 9.23 -0.86
CA GLN A 177 9.57 10.69 -0.73
C GLN A 177 8.34 11.31 -1.37
N ALA A 178 7.81 12.37 -0.75
CA ALA A 178 6.72 13.12 -1.35
C ALA A 178 7.21 13.90 -2.59
N ASP A 179 6.41 13.87 -3.65
CA ASP A 179 6.62 14.58 -4.90
C ASP A 179 5.29 15.17 -5.43
N GLU A 180 5.30 15.72 -6.63
CA GLU A 180 4.10 16.26 -7.29
C GLU A 180 3.01 15.22 -7.58
N ASN A 181 3.36 13.93 -7.64
CA ASN A 181 2.44 12.82 -7.89
C ASN A 181 1.85 12.23 -6.61
N SER A 182 2.28 12.70 -5.44
CA SER A 182 1.92 12.08 -4.15
C SER A 182 0.44 12.19 -3.79
N LYS A 183 -0.33 13.10 -4.43
CA LYS A 183 -1.76 13.25 -4.17
C LYS A 183 -2.55 11.95 -4.42
N GLN A 184 -2.15 11.15 -5.41
CA GLN A 184 -2.78 9.86 -5.70
C GLN A 184 -2.69 8.84 -4.54
N TRP A 185 -1.75 9.06 -3.61
CA TRP A 185 -1.49 8.20 -2.45
C TRP A 185 -2.12 8.73 -1.15
N TYR A 186 -2.90 9.82 -1.18
CA TYR A 186 -3.65 10.26 -0.01
C TYR A 186 -4.70 9.22 0.35
N ASN A 187 -4.71 8.81 1.62
CA ASN A 187 -5.75 7.94 2.15
C ASN A 187 -7.05 8.73 2.30
N ILE A 188 -8.14 8.02 2.09
CA ILE A 188 -9.47 8.59 1.94
C ILE A 188 -10.49 7.81 2.76
N ILE A 189 -11.59 8.47 3.11
CA ILE A 189 -12.82 7.83 3.54
C ILE A 189 -13.71 7.70 2.31
N VAL A 190 -14.27 6.51 2.12
CA VAL A 190 -15.04 6.14 0.93
C VAL A 190 -16.44 5.70 1.31
N ALA A 191 -17.42 6.09 0.49
CA ALA A 191 -18.82 5.73 0.61
C ALA A 191 -19.41 5.33 -0.76
N LYS A 192 -20.67 4.89 -0.78
CA LYS A 192 -21.48 4.82 -1.99
C LYS A 192 -21.70 6.23 -2.55
N LYS A 193 -21.94 6.33 -3.87
CA LYS A 193 -22.15 7.61 -4.55
C LYS A 193 -23.36 8.40 -4.03
N ASP A 194 -24.38 7.71 -3.56
CA ASP A 194 -25.64 8.27 -3.05
C ASP A 194 -25.68 8.39 -1.51
N TRP A 195 -24.51 8.40 -0.88
CA TRP A 195 -24.36 8.41 0.58
C TRP A 195 -25.10 9.57 1.27
N GLU A 196 -25.22 10.74 0.63
CA GLU A 196 -25.93 11.91 1.18
C GLU A 196 -27.45 11.69 1.32
N SER A 197 -27.99 10.72 0.59
CA SER A 197 -29.40 10.34 0.65
C SER A 197 -29.66 9.10 1.53
N SER A 198 -28.62 8.54 2.11
CA SER A 198 -28.73 7.43 3.07
C SER A 198 -29.29 7.94 4.41
N PRO A 199 -30.16 7.16 5.07
CA PRO A 199 -30.73 7.53 6.37
C PRO A 199 -29.69 7.60 7.47
#